data_faaa3df32c0c580a60a039b30196947b
#
_entry.id   faaa3df32c0c580a60a039b30196947b
#
_cell.length_a   1.000
_cell.length_b   1.000
_cell.length_c   1.000
_cell.angle_alpha   90.00
_cell.angle_beta   90.00
_cell.angle_gamma   90.00
#
_symmetry.space_group_name_H-M   'P 1'
#
loop_
_entity.id
_entity.type
_entity.pdbx_description
1 polymer ?
#
loop_
_entity_poly.entity_id
_entity_poly.type
_entity_poly.pdbx_seq_one_letter_code
_entity_poly.pdbx_strand_id
1 'polypeptide(L)'
;EINILQRNLILFFGGLGLFIGGLVWLFNSMEQEQVSLYSTLFANTLLFTIICGFIISGMRKKINVYDAFIEGAKEGFQTAITIIPYLVAILVGIGVFRASGAMDFIIQGVRFGIASIGLNTDFVEALPTMLMKPLSGSGARGMMLDAMNTYGADSFVGRLSSIVQGSCDTTFYVVALYYGSVGIRNTRYTVQCALLADLAGAIAAIAMAYLCLLYTSPSPRDRQKS
;
A
#
# COMPACT_ATOMS: atom_id res chain seq x y z
N GLU A 1 -25.11 -21.73 23.94
CA GLU A 1 -23.85 -22.45 23.62
C GLU A 1 -23.10 -21.66 22.55
N ILE A 2 -22.02 -20.99 22.95
CA ILE A 2 -21.14 -20.31 21.99
C ILE A 2 -20.47 -21.41 21.19
N ASN A 3 -20.76 -21.47 19.90
CA ASN A 3 -20.22 -22.46 18.98
C ASN A 3 -18.68 -22.42 19.06
N ILE A 4 -18.01 -23.56 19.09
CA ILE A 4 -16.55 -23.69 19.20
C ILE A 4 -15.85 -22.77 18.16
N LEU A 5 -16.46 -22.63 16.98
CA LEU A 5 -16.00 -21.73 15.92
C LEU A 5 -16.03 -20.25 16.35
N GLN A 6 -17.11 -19.80 16.99
CA GLN A 6 -17.23 -18.42 17.48
C GLN A 6 -16.23 -18.12 18.60
N ARG A 7 -16.00 -19.07 19.51
CA ARG A 7 -15.00 -18.94 20.59
C ARG A 7 -13.59 -18.81 20.01
N ASN A 8 -13.24 -19.63 19.03
CA ASN A 8 -11.93 -19.57 18.38
C ASN A 8 -11.76 -18.27 17.59
N LEU A 9 -12.83 -17.78 16.96
CA LEU A 9 -12.82 -16.49 16.24
C LEU A 9 -12.62 -15.31 17.21
N ILE A 10 -13.33 -15.31 18.34
CA ILE A 10 -13.18 -14.26 19.38
C ILE A 10 -11.77 -14.29 19.98
N LEU A 11 -11.22 -15.47 20.24
CA LEU A 11 -9.85 -15.62 20.75
C LEU A 11 -8.82 -15.17 19.74
N PHE A 12 -9.03 -15.46 18.45
CA PHE A 12 -8.14 -15.01 17.37
C PHE A 12 -8.16 -13.49 17.21
N PHE A 13 -9.35 -12.88 17.10
CA PHE A 13 -9.47 -11.43 16.96
C PHE A 13 -9.07 -10.69 18.24
N GLY A 14 -9.37 -11.25 19.42
CA GLY A 14 -8.92 -10.69 20.69
C GLY A 14 -7.39 -10.74 20.84
N GLY A 15 -6.78 -11.86 20.48
CA GLY A 15 -5.32 -12.02 20.45
C GLY A 15 -4.65 -11.10 19.42
N LEU A 16 -5.23 -10.98 18.23
CA LEU A 16 -4.77 -10.06 17.19
C LEU A 16 -4.88 -8.60 17.64
N GLY A 17 -5.98 -8.23 18.28
CA GLY A 17 -6.18 -6.88 18.82
C GLY A 17 -5.17 -6.53 19.92
N LEU A 18 -4.90 -7.46 20.85
CA LEU A 18 -3.88 -7.30 21.88
C LEU A 18 -2.47 -7.21 21.28
N PHE A 19 -2.17 -8.02 20.27
CA PHE A 19 -0.89 -7.97 19.56
C PHE A 19 -0.68 -6.62 18.86
N ILE A 20 -1.69 -6.15 18.10
CA ILE A 20 -1.64 -4.85 17.42
C ILE A 20 -1.54 -3.71 18.44
N GLY A 21 -2.35 -3.75 19.50
CA GLY A 21 -2.30 -2.75 20.57
C GLY A 21 -0.94 -2.71 21.28
N GLY A 22 -0.34 -3.87 21.53
CA GLY A 22 1.01 -3.99 22.08
C GLY A 22 2.09 -3.42 21.14
N LEU A 23 1.99 -3.68 19.84
CA LEU A 23 2.90 -3.10 18.84
C LEU A 23 2.76 -1.58 18.77
N VAL A 24 1.54 -1.06 18.73
CA VAL A 24 1.28 0.40 18.70
C VAL A 24 1.85 1.06 19.96
N TRP A 25 1.61 0.46 21.13
CA TRP A 25 2.17 0.96 22.38
C TRP A 25 3.71 0.94 22.38
N LEU A 26 4.31 -0.14 21.90
CA LEU A 26 5.77 -0.28 21.79
C LEU A 26 6.36 0.79 20.86
N PHE A 27 5.78 0.95 19.66
CA PHE A 27 6.25 1.94 18.68
C PHE A 27 6.06 3.38 19.15
N ASN A 28 4.98 3.66 19.90
CA ASN A 28 4.74 5.00 20.45
C ASN A 28 5.70 5.36 21.61
N SER A 29 6.34 4.35 22.22
CA SER A 29 7.32 4.51 23.31
C SER A 29 8.76 4.69 22.81
N MET A 30 9.01 4.53 21.49
CA MET A 30 10.35 4.56 20.89
C MET A 30 10.53 5.79 20.00
N GLU A 31 11.77 6.29 19.90
CA GLU A 31 12.11 7.32 18.93
C GLU A 31 11.99 6.81 17.49
N GLN A 32 11.59 7.69 16.56
CA GLN A 32 11.33 7.32 15.16
C GLN A 32 12.52 6.64 14.46
N GLU A 33 13.73 7.04 14.83
CA GLU A 33 14.98 6.44 14.31
C GLU A 33 15.15 4.99 14.78
N GLN A 34 14.84 4.73 16.05
CA GLN A 34 14.89 3.39 16.64
C GLN A 34 13.82 2.47 16.04
N VAL A 35 12.60 2.99 15.83
CA VAL A 35 11.51 2.24 15.18
C VAL A 35 11.93 1.79 13.78
N SER A 36 12.52 2.68 12.98
CA SER A 36 13.02 2.36 11.64
C SER A 36 14.12 1.28 11.68
N LEU A 37 15.08 1.42 12.59
CA LEU A 37 16.18 0.47 12.74
C LEU A 37 15.68 -0.93 13.15
N TYR A 38 14.85 -1.00 14.20
CA TYR A 38 14.34 -2.29 14.69
C TYR A 38 13.38 -2.94 13.70
N SER A 39 12.53 -2.17 13.01
CA SER A 39 11.65 -2.66 11.96
C SER A 39 12.44 -3.27 10.80
N THR A 40 13.49 -2.59 10.35
CA THR A 40 14.37 -3.08 9.28
C THR A 40 15.14 -4.33 9.70
N LEU A 41 15.71 -4.32 10.91
CA LEU A 41 16.39 -5.49 11.49
C LEU A 41 15.44 -6.70 11.59
N PHE A 42 14.23 -6.48 12.10
CA PHE A 42 13.23 -7.53 12.24
C PHE A 42 12.83 -8.10 10.89
N ALA A 43 12.52 -7.24 9.90
CA ALA A 43 12.14 -7.65 8.56
C ALA A 43 13.25 -8.48 7.88
N ASN A 44 14.49 -8.00 7.94
CA ASN A 44 15.63 -8.69 7.34
C ASN A 44 15.93 -10.03 8.03
N THR A 45 15.87 -10.07 9.38
CA THR A 45 16.08 -11.29 10.16
C THR A 45 14.99 -12.31 9.89
N LEU A 46 13.73 -11.87 9.81
CA LEU A 46 12.58 -12.71 9.46
C LEU A 46 12.75 -13.33 8.08
N LEU A 47 13.06 -12.51 7.08
CA LEU A 47 13.28 -12.97 5.70
C LEU A 47 14.43 -13.98 5.64
N PHE A 48 15.55 -13.68 6.28
CA PHE A 48 16.71 -14.58 6.33
C PHE A 48 16.36 -15.91 7.03
N THR A 49 15.61 -15.85 8.12
CA THR A 49 15.16 -17.06 8.86
C THR A 49 14.25 -17.93 8.01
N ILE A 50 13.35 -17.33 7.23
CA ILE A 50 12.48 -18.07 6.31
C ILE A 50 13.31 -18.79 5.24
N ILE A 51 14.26 -18.09 4.62
CA ILE A 51 15.15 -18.67 3.60
C ILE A 51 15.96 -19.82 4.18
N CYS A 52 16.59 -19.61 5.33
CA CYS A 52 17.34 -20.68 6.03
C CYS A 52 16.42 -21.85 6.41
N GLY A 53 15.19 -21.58 6.85
CA GLY A 53 14.20 -22.59 7.19
C GLY A 53 13.84 -23.48 5.99
N PHE A 54 13.66 -22.92 4.81
CA PHE A 54 13.43 -23.70 3.59
C PHE A 54 14.64 -24.56 3.23
N ILE A 55 15.84 -24.02 3.30
CA ILE A 55 17.10 -24.75 3.02
C ILE A 55 17.24 -25.92 3.99
N ILE A 56 17.12 -25.68 5.29
CA ILE A 56 17.22 -26.72 6.33
C ILE A 56 16.12 -27.78 6.16
N SER A 57 14.90 -27.39 5.84
CA SER A 57 13.78 -28.31 5.61
C SER A 57 14.05 -29.20 4.39
N GLY A 58 14.60 -28.65 3.29
CA GLY A 58 15.01 -29.40 2.12
C GLY A 58 16.12 -30.41 2.43
N MET A 59 17.15 -29.97 3.16
CA MET A 59 18.23 -30.86 3.62
C MET A 59 17.71 -32.02 4.50
N ARG A 60 16.79 -31.74 5.44
CA ARG A 60 16.18 -32.77 6.28
C ARG A 60 15.38 -33.80 5.50
N LYS A 61 14.73 -33.37 4.40
CA LYS A 61 14.01 -34.25 3.48
C LYS A 61 14.93 -34.95 2.46
N LYS A 62 16.26 -34.74 2.54
CA LYS A 62 17.27 -35.26 1.61
C LYS A 62 17.00 -34.86 0.14
N ILE A 63 16.42 -33.71 -0.08
CA ILE A 63 16.21 -33.12 -1.40
C ILE A 63 17.52 -32.42 -1.80
N ASN A 64 17.91 -32.51 -3.08
CA ASN A 64 18.96 -31.68 -3.61
C ASN A 64 18.50 -30.22 -3.64
N VAL A 65 18.87 -29.45 -2.61
CA VAL A 65 18.40 -28.07 -2.41
C VAL A 65 18.82 -27.16 -3.57
N TYR A 66 20.01 -27.42 -4.12
CA TYR A 66 20.50 -26.61 -5.26
C TYR A 66 19.65 -26.81 -6.51
N ASP A 67 19.39 -28.06 -6.89
CA ASP A 67 18.58 -28.37 -8.07
C ASP A 67 17.14 -27.89 -7.91
N ALA A 68 16.56 -28.09 -6.72
CA ALA A 68 15.22 -27.58 -6.40
C ALA A 68 15.15 -26.05 -6.47
N PHE A 69 16.19 -25.36 -6.01
CA PHE A 69 16.29 -23.90 -6.14
C PHE A 69 16.36 -23.45 -7.60
N ILE A 70 17.19 -24.10 -8.42
CA ILE A 70 17.33 -23.79 -9.84
C ILE A 70 16.03 -24.03 -10.61
N GLU A 71 15.30 -25.11 -10.28
CA GLU A 71 14.01 -25.42 -10.89
C GLU A 71 12.96 -24.33 -10.55
N GLY A 72 12.81 -23.99 -9.27
CA GLY A 72 11.95 -22.91 -8.83
C GLY A 72 12.34 -21.55 -9.41
N ALA A 73 13.64 -21.25 -9.54
CA ALA A 73 14.11 -20.01 -10.15
C ALA A 73 13.74 -19.92 -11.65
N LYS A 74 13.81 -21.06 -12.39
CA LYS A 74 13.37 -21.12 -13.79
C LYS A 74 11.87 -20.86 -13.95
N GLU A 75 11.04 -21.45 -13.06
CA GLU A 75 9.59 -21.20 -13.05
C GLU A 75 9.28 -19.74 -12.74
N GLY A 76 9.95 -19.16 -11.73
CA GLY A 76 9.81 -17.74 -11.38
C GLY A 76 10.22 -16.82 -12.54
N PHE A 77 11.30 -17.13 -13.23
CA PHE A 77 11.76 -16.37 -14.40
C PHE A 77 10.74 -16.44 -15.57
N GLN A 78 10.21 -17.64 -15.84
CA GLN A 78 9.18 -17.83 -16.85
C GLN A 78 7.91 -17.02 -16.55
N THR A 79 7.51 -17.00 -15.28
CA THR A 79 6.39 -16.17 -14.79
C THR A 79 6.69 -14.69 -15.01
N ALA A 80 7.88 -14.22 -14.67
CA ALA A 80 8.30 -12.82 -14.88
C ALA A 80 8.23 -12.42 -16.37
N ILE A 81 8.74 -13.24 -17.27
CA ILE A 81 8.67 -12.99 -18.73
C ILE A 81 7.21 -12.88 -19.20
N THR A 82 6.34 -13.74 -18.70
CA THR A 82 4.92 -13.73 -19.07
C THR A 82 4.21 -12.44 -18.63
N ILE A 83 4.64 -11.84 -17.51
CA ILE A 83 4.00 -10.65 -16.92
C ILE A 83 4.52 -9.35 -17.55
N ILE A 84 5.78 -9.29 -18.01
CA ILE A 84 6.41 -8.09 -18.57
C ILE A 84 5.54 -7.39 -19.64
N PRO A 85 4.96 -8.06 -20.64
CA PRO A 85 4.13 -7.39 -21.65
C PRO A 85 2.92 -6.66 -21.06
N TYR A 86 2.27 -7.26 -20.05
CA TYR A 86 1.14 -6.63 -19.35
C TYR A 86 1.56 -5.38 -18.59
N LEU A 87 2.70 -5.44 -17.91
CA LEU A 87 3.26 -4.29 -17.19
C LEU A 87 3.62 -3.16 -18.15
N VAL A 88 4.26 -3.46 -19.27
CA VAL A 88 4.59 -2.47 -20.32
C VAL A 88 3.31 -1.82 -20.84
N ALA A 89 2.29 -2.60 -21.17
CA ALA A 89 1.01 -2.07 -21.68
C ALA A 89 0.33 -1.13 -20.65
N ILE A 90 0.33 -1.50 -19.36
CA ILE A 90 -0.22 -0.67 -18.29
C ILE A 90 0.59 0.63 -18.15
N LEU A 91 1.93 0.57 -18.13
CA LEU A 91 2.79 1.75 -18.00
C LEU A 91 2.63 2.73 -19.17
N VAL A 92 2.50 2.20 -20.41
CA VAL A 92 2.20 3.02 -21.58
C VAL A 92 0.82 3.66 -21.46
N GLY A 93 -0.20 2.89 -21.07
CA GLY A 93 -1.55 3.41 -20.84
C GLY A 93 -1.59 4.55 -19.81
N ILE A 94 -0.88 4.38 -18.70
CA ILE A 94 -0.73 5.42 -17.66
C ILE A 94 -0.01 6.65 -18.20
N GLY A 95 1.06 6.45 -18.99
CA GLY A 95 1.79 7.55 -19.63
C GLY A 95 0.87 8.38 -20.55
N VAL A 96 0.06 7.72 -21.37
CA VAL A 96 -0.93 8.38 -22.23
C VAL A 96 -2.00 9.11 -21.41
N PHE A 97 -2.53 8.47 -20.35
CA PHE A 97 -3.53 9.06 -19.46
C PHE A 97 -3.03 10.35 -18.80
N ARG A 98 -1.77 10.37 -18.35
CA ARG A 98 -1.14 11.58 -17.79
C ARG A 98 -0.89 12.65 -18.86
N ALA A 99 -0.32 12.26 -20.00
CA ALA A 99 0.03 13.19 -21.07
C ALA A 99 -1.20 13.82 -21.74
N SER A 100 -2.36 13.14 -21.72
CA SER A 100 -3.62 13.66 -22.27
C SER A 100 -4.29 14.75 -21.43
N GLY A 101 -3.82 15.01 -20.20
CA GLY A 101 -4.48 15.91 -19.25
C GLY A 101 -5.76 15.35 -18.62
N ALA A 102 -6.10 14.10 -18.89
CA ALA A 102 -7.31 13.46 -18.35
C ALA A 102 -7.30 13.40 -16.81
N MET A 103 -6.12 13.24 -16.20
CA MET A 103 -5.96 13.28 -14.75
C MET A 103 -6.36 14.64 -14.19
N ASP A 104 -5.85 15.73 -14.79
CA ASP A 104 -6.14 17.11 -14.34
C ASP A 104 -7.62 17.45 -14.51
N PHE A 105 -8.25 16.95 -15.58
CA PHE A 105 -9.69 17.10 -15.79
C PHE A 105 -10.51 16.43 -14.68
N ILE A 106 -10.13 15.21 -14.28
CA ILE A 106 -10.79 14.47 -13.19
C ILE A 106 -10.63 15.24 -11.87
N ILE A 107 -9.40 15.70 -11.55
CA ILE A 107 -9.11 16.44 -10.31
C ILE A 107 -9.95 17.72 -10.24
N GLN A 108 -10.02 18.49 -11.33
CA GLN A 108 -10.83 19.70 -11.40
C GLN A 108 -12.33 19.39 -11.24
N GLY A 109 -12.82 18.32 -11.86
CA GLY A 109 -14.21 17.87 -11.71
C GLY A 109 -14.55 17.51 -10.27
N VAL A 110 -13.67 16.76 -9.59
CA VAL A 110 -13.84 16.42 -8.17
C VAL A 110 -13.81 17.66 -7.29
N ARG A 111 -12.86 18.56 -7.53
CA ARG A 111 -12.76 19.84 -6.80
C ARG A 111 -14.04 20.66 -6.91
N PHE A 112 -14.56 20.81 -8.13
CA PHE A 112 -15.81 21.53 -8.38
C PHE A 112 -17.00 20.87 -7.67
N GLY A 113 -17.13 19.54 -7.77
CA GLY A 113 -18.22 18.81 -7.10
C GLY A 113 -18.18 18.95 -5.57
N ILE A 114 -17.00 18.85 -4.95
CA ILE A 114 -16.82 18.95 -3.50
C ILE A 114 -17.05 20.38 -3.00
N ALA A 115 -16.53 21.37 -3.74
CA ALA A 115 -16.76 22.77 -3.42
C ALA A 115 -18.25 23.15 -3.50
N SER A 116 -19.01 22.54 -4.42
CA SER A 116 -20.45 22.74 -4.56
C SER A 116 -21.25 22.23 -3.37
N ILE A 117 -20.73 21.24 -2.63
CA ILE A 117 -21.34 20.65 -1.42
C ILE A 117 -20.88 21.39 -0.14
N GLY A 118 -19.93 22.33 -0.26
CA GLY A 118 -19.41 23.10 0.87
C GLY A 118 -18.46 22.34 1.79
N LEU A 119 -17.89 21.23 1.31
CA LEU A 119 -16.88 20.47 2.05
C LEU A 119 -15.48 21.03 1.84
N ASN A 120 -14.58 20.77 2.81
CA ASN A 120 -13.18 21.17 2.72
C ASN A 120 -12.51 20.46 1.54
N THR A 121 -11.77 21.24 0.73
CA THR A 121 -11.11 20.78 -0.49
C THR A 121 -9.61 20.50 -0.31
N ASP A 122 -9.07 20.59 0.91
CA ASP A 122 -7.62 20.43 1.16
C ASP A 122 -7.10 19.07 0.72
N PHE A 123 -7.93 18.01 0.83
CA PHE A 123 -7.55 16.66 0.41
C PHE A 123 -7.49 16.51 -1.12
N VAL A 124 -8.08 17.43 -1.88
CA VAL A 124 -8.11 17.36 -3.36
C VAL A 124 -6.70 17.41 -3.95
N GLU A 125 -5.77 18.07 -3.26
CA GLU A 125 -4.37 18.12 -3.68
C GLU A 125 -3.65 16.78 -3.55
N ALA A 126 -4.17 15.85 -2.76
CA ALA A 126 -3.66 14.48 -2.66
C ALA A 126 -4.32 13.50 -3.67
N LEU A 127 -5.35 13.94 -4.41
CA LEU A 127 -6.03 13.11 -5.41
C LEU A 127 -5.10 12.54 -6.49
N PRO A 128 -4.07 13.25 -6.99
CA PRO A 128 -3.12 12.67 -7.94
C PRO A 128 -2.50 11.37 -7.42
N THR A 129 -2.13 11.33 -6.14
CA THR A 129 -1.61 10.10 -5.49
C THR A 129 -2.68 9.02 -5.41
N MET A 130 -3.91 9.36 -5.04
CA MET A 130 -5.05 8.42 -4.94
C MET A 130 -5.39 7.80 -6.28
N LEU A 131 -5.48 8.60 -7.34
CA LEU A 131 -5.81 8.13 -8.69
C LEU A 131 -4.68 7.29 -9.31
N MET A 132 -3.43 7.64 -8.99
CA MET A 132 -2.28 6.89 -9.49
C MET A 132 -2.08 5.57 -8.77
N LYS A 133 -2.54 5.43 -7.53
CA LYS A 133 -2.27 4.23 -6.72
C LYS A 133 -2.80 2.93 -7.33
N PRO A 134 -4.07 2.82 -7.78
CA PRO A 134 -4.55 1.64 -8.48
C PRO A 134 -3.80 1.33 -9.77
N LEU A 135 -3.27 2.37 -10.45
CA LEU A 135 -2.63 2.28 -11.75
C LEU A 135 -1.15 1.91 -11.65
N SER A 136 -0.41 2.58 -10.77
CA SER A 136 1.05 2.45 -10.67
C SER A 136 1.56 2.82 -9.27
N GLY A 137 2.15 1.85 -8.57
CA GLY A 137 2.77 2.08 -7.27
C GLY A 137 3.95 3.05 -7.30
N SER A 138 4.82 2.96 -8.33
CA SER A 138 5.93 3.90 -8.55
C SER A 138 5.43 5.28 -8.98
N GLY A 139 4.41 5.34 -9.84
CA GLY A 139 3.75 6.58 -10.24
C GLY A 139 3.10 7.29 -9.05
N ALA A 140 2.38 6.57 -8.20
CA ALA A 140 1.77 7.11 -6.98
C ALA A 140 2.84 7.62 -6.00
N ARG A 141 3.99 6.91 -5.87
CA ARG A 141 5.12 7.40 -5.08
C ARG A 141 5.70 8.70 -5.64
N GLY A 142 5.79 8.82 -6.98
CA GLY A 142 6.20 10.06 -7.62
C GLY A 142 5.26 11.22 -7.28
N MET A 143 3.94 11.00 -7.34
CA MET A 143 2.93 12.00 -6.97
C MET A 143 2.98 12.37 -5.48
N MET A 144 3.22 11.39 -4.60
CA MET A 144 3.42 11.63 -3.17
C MET A 144 4.65 12.53 -2.92
N LEU A 145 5.78 12.23 -3.57
CA LEU A 145 6.99 13.05 -3.44
C LEU A 145 6.79 14.46 -3.99
N ASP A 146 6.08 14.60 -5.10
CA ASP A 146 5.73 15.89 -5.67
C ASP A 146 4.84 16.70 -4.72
N ALA A 147 3.83 16.07 -4.13
CA ALA A 147 2.98 16.68 -3.09
C ALA A 147 3.80 17.11 -1.87
N MET A 148 4.75 16.29 -1.40
CA MET A 148 5.64 16.62 -0.29
C MET A 148 6.57 17.79 -0.63
N ASN A 149 7.09 17.86 -1.84
CA ASN A 149 7.97 18.94 -2.29
C ASN A 149 7.21 20.26 -2.46
N THR A 150 5.96 20.18 -2.94
CA THR A 150 5.15 21.38 -3.23
C THR A 150 4.51 21.96 -1.96
N TYR A 151 3.94 21.11 -1.12
CA TYR A 151 3.16 21.53 0.05
C TYR A 151 3.91 21.34 1.38
N GLY A 152 5.03 20.62 1.37
CA GLY A 152 5.78 20.22 2.56
C GLY A 152 5.42 18.80 3.04
N ALA A 153 6.43 18.07 3.50
CA ALA A 153 6.26 16.67 3.99
C ALA A 153 5.34 16.59 5.22
N ASP A 154 5.40 17.60 6.10
CA ASP A 154 4.62 17.69 7.33
C ASP A 154 3.25 18.36 7.14
N SER A 155 2.95 18.85 5.93
CA SER A 155 1.64 19.41 5.59
C SER A 155 0.54 18.35 5.60
N PHE A 156 -0.71 18.78 5.70
CA PHE A 156 -1.86 17.88 5.59
C PHE A 156 -1.82 17.07 4.28
N VAL A 157 -1.52 17.73 3.17
CA VAL A 157 -1.44 17.12 1.83
C VAL A 157 -0.30 16.10 1.74
N GLY A 158 0.90 16.43 2.24
CA GLY A 158 2.06 15.53 2.25
C GLY A 158 1.80 14.29 3.10
N ARG A 159 1.26 14.46 4.31
CA ARG A 159 0.91 13.35 5.21
C ARG A 159 -0.23 12.50 4.63
N LEU A 160 -1.29 13.10 4.10
CA LEU A 160 -2.38 12.39 3.46
C LEU A 160 -1.89 11.57 2.26
N SER A 161 -1.06 12.15 1.39
CA SER A 161 -0.45 11.44 0.26
C SER A 161 0.36 10.22 0.71
N SER A 162 1.07 10.33 1.84
CA SER A 162 1.81 9.21 2.43
C SER A 162 0.90 8.11 2.97
N ILE A 163 -0.18 8.49 3.67
CA ILE A 163 -1.19 7.54 4.18
C ILE A 163 -1.82 6.78 3.02
N VAL A 164 -2.22 7.48 1.97
CA VAL A 164 -2.80 6.90 0.75
C VAL A 164 -1.82 5.95 0.07
N GLN A 165 -0.55 6.36 -0.04
CA GLN A 165 0.49 5.51 -0.63
C GLN A 165 0.67 4.18 0.13
N GLY A 166 0.48 4.18 1.44
CA GLY A 166 0.59 3.01 2.31
C GLY A 166 -0.70 2.20 2.49
N SER A 167 -1.88 2.76 2.18
CA SER A 167 -3.17 2.16 2.53
C SER A 167 -3.68 1.10 1.56
N CYS A 168 -3.28 1.17 0.28
CA CYS A 168 -3.74 0.28 -0.78
C CYS A 168 -2.56 -0.28 -1.57
N ASP A 169 -2.78 -1.35 -2.33
CA ASP A 169 -1.81 -1.85 -3.31
C ASP A 169 -2.19 -1.39 -4.73
N THR A 170 -1.36 -1.73 -5.71
CA THR A 170 -1.56 -1.34 -7.11
C THR A 170 -2.47 -2.35 -7.79
N THR A 171 -3.75 -2.06 -7.86
CA THR A 171 -4.80 -2.98 -8.33
C THR A 171 -4.49 -3.60 -9.69
N PHE A 172 -4.18 -2.78 -10.70
CA PHE A 172 -3.94 -3.31 -12.06
C PHE A 172 -2.67 -4.15 -12.15
N TYR A 173 -1.62 -3.78 -11.41
CA TYR A 173 -0.39 -4.56 -11.31
C TYR A 173 -0.67 -5.93 -10.65
N VAL A 174 -1.37 -5.93 -9.51
CA VAL A 174 -1.69 -7.15 -8.77
C VAL A 174 -2.55 -8.09 -9.60
N VAL A 175 -3.58 -7.56 -10.28
CA VAL A 175 -4.43 -8.35 -11.17
C VAL A 175 -3.61 -8.93 -12.34
N ALA A 176 -2.78 -8.12 -13.00
CA ALA A 176 -1.95 -8.60 -14.11
C ALA A 176 -0.95 -9.68 -13.64
N LEU A 177 -0.32 -9.48 -12.48
CA LEU A 177 0.65 -10.41 -11.91
C LEU A 177 0.01 -11.75 -11.57
N TYR A 178 -1.03 -11.74 -10.73
CA TYR A 178 -1.62 -12.97 -10.20
C TYR A 178 -2.47 -13.71 -11.25
N TYR A 179 -3.31 -13.03 -12.00
CA TYR A 179 -4.12 -13.68 -13.02
C TYR A 179 -3.28 -14.09 -14.23
N GLY A 180 -2.27 -13.27 -14.58
CA GLY A 180 -1.32 -13.57 -15.65
C GLY A 180 -0.48 -14.80 -15.36
N SER A 181 0.02 -14.95 -14.11
CA SER A 181 0.86 -16.08 -13.71
C SER A 181 0.14 -17.43 -13.78
N VAL A 182 -1.17 -17.45 -13.54
CA VAL A 182 -2.02 -18.66 -13.60
C VAL A 182 -2.84 -18.78 -14.89
N GLY A 183 -2.62 -17.89 -15.86
CA GLY A 183 -3.27 -17.94 -17.16
C GLY A 183 -4.77 -17.62 -17.16
N ILE A 184 -5.29 -17.00 -16.09
CA ILE A 184 -6.70 -16.61 -16.01
C ILE A 184 -6.92 -15.35 -16.86
N ARG A 185 -7.72 -15.45 -17.92
CA ARG A 185 -8.06 -14.34 -18.81
C ARG A 185 -9.34 -13.60 -18.43
N ASN A 186 -10.27 -14.28 -17.77
CA ASN A 186 -11.54 -13.70 -17.36
C ASN A 186 -11.53 -13.41 -15.86
N THR A 187 -11.30 -12.18 -15.50
CA THR A 187 -11.23 -11.70 -14.10
C THR A 187 -12.61 -11.45 -13.48
N ARG A 188 -13.70 -11.62 -14.22
CA ARG A 188 -15.09 -11.36 -13.79
C ARG A 188 -15.19 -9.97 -13.10
N TYR A 189 -15.60 -9.95 -11.85
CA TYR A 189 -15.81 -8.74 -11.06
C TYR A 189 -14.57 -8.28 -10.26
N THR A 190 -13.43 -8.95 -10.39
CA THR A 190 -12.24 -8.67 -9.57
C THR A 190 -11.78 -7.22 -9.68
N VAL A 191 -11.65 -6.68 -10.88
CA VAL A 191 -11.21 -5.30 -11.09
C VAL A 191 -12.19 -4.30 -10.45
N GLN A 192 -13.49 -4.53 -10.64
CA GLN A 192 -14.53 -3.66 -10.09
C GLN A 192 -14.52 -3.68 -8.55
N CYS A 193 -14.44 -4.87 -7.94
CA CYS A 193 -14.35 -5.02 -6.49
C CYS A 193 -13.08 -4.41 -5.93
N ALA A 194 -11.95 -4.57 -6.62
CA ALA A 194 -10.68 -4.00 -6.20
C ALA A 194 -10.69 -2.47 -6.27
N LEU A 195 -11.22 -1.87 -7.34
CA LEU A 195 -11.36 -0.42 -7.44
C LEU A 195 -12.32 0.16 -6.39
N LEU A 196 -13.39 -0.57 -6.03
CA LEU A 196 -14.27 -0.19 -4.93
C LEU A 196 -13.55 -0.27 -3.58
N ALA A 197 -12.69 -1.27 -3.38
CA ALA A 197 -11.85 -1.38 -2.19
C ALA A 197 -10.82 -0.25 -2.11
N ASP A 198 -10.18 0.11 -3.24
CA ASP A 198 -9.26 1.25 -3.32
C ASP A 198 -9.98 2.56 -2.99
N LEU A 199 -11.19 2.76 -3.50
CA LEU A 199 -12.01 3.94 -3.19
C LEU A 199 -12.36 3.99 -1.69
N ALA A 200 -12.77 2.85 -1.11
CA ALA A 200 -13.05 2.76 0.33
C ALA A 200 -11.79 3.03 1.16
N GLY A 201 -10.63 2.51 0.74
CA GLY A 201 -9.33 2.78 1.35
C GLY A 201 -8.93 4.26 1.27
N ALA A 202 -9.16 4.91 0.14
CA ALA A 202 -8.91 6.34 -0.04
C ALA A 202 -9.82 7.19 0.88
N ILE A 203 -11.10 6.87 0.97
CA ILE A 203 -12.06 7.54 1.87
C ILE A 203 -11.63 7.35 3.33
N ALA A 204 -11.25 6.14 3.72
CA ALA A 204 -10.75 5.86 5.06
C ALA A 204 -9.45 6.62 5.36
N ALA A 205 -8.53 6.70 4.40
CA ALA A 205 -7.28 7.47 4.52
C ALA A 205 -7.56 8.96 4.73
N ILE A 206 -8.50 9.54 3.97
CA ILE A 206 -8.94 10.93 4.15
C ILE A 206 -9.53 11.12 5.55
N ALA A 207 -10.48 10.27 5.96
CA ALA A 207 -11.11 10.35 7.28
C ALA A 207 -10.08 10.25 8.42
N MET A 208 -9.14 9.31 8.33
CA MET A 208 -8.06 9.14 9.30
C MET A 208 -7.13 10.35 9.34
N ALA A 209 -6.78 10.91 8.17
CA ALA A 209 -5.96 12.12 8.11
C ALA A 209 -6.65 13.31 8.80
N TYR A 210 -7.94 13.53 8.55
CA TYR A 210 -8.69 14.56 9.25
C TYR A 210 -8.79 14.31 10.75
N LEU A 211 -9.06 13.09 11.19
CA LEU A 211 -9.15 12.74 12.60
C LEU A 211 -7.80 12.87 13.32
N CYS A 212 -6.74 12.34 12.74
CA CYS A 212 -5.43 12.30 13.39
C CYS A 212 -4.67 13.63 13.29
N LEU A 213 -4.77 14.34 12.15
CA LEU A 213 -3.98 15.55 11.92
C LEU A 213 -4.64 16.81 12.46
N LEU A 214 -5.97 16.86 12.59
CA LEU A 214 -6.66 17.94 13.30
C LEU A 214 -6.47 17.85 14.82
N TYR A 215 -6.25 16.64 15.37
CA TYR A 215 -6.00 16.45 16.80
C TYR A 215 -4.56 16.72 17.21
N THR A 216 -3.59 16.64 16.29
CA THR A 216 -2.21 17.07 16.50
C THR A 216 -2.07 18.54 16.12
N SER A 217 -2.62 19.42 16.94
CA SER A 217 -2.24 20.83 16.95
C SER A 217 -0.71 20.93 16.97
N PRO A 218 -0.07 21.75 16.11
CA PRO A 218 1.38 21.84 16.09
C PRO A 218 1.87 22.21 17.49
N SER A 219 2.82 21.42 18.00
CA SER A 219 3.45 21.66 19.27
C SER A 219 3.97 23.10 19.34
N PRO A 220 3.96 23.78 20.50
CA PRO A 220 4.54 25.11 20.65
C PRO A 220 6.00 25.21 20.16
N ARG A 221 6.73 24.07 20.09
CA ARG A 221 8.10 23.98 19.54
C ARG A 221 8.18 24.14 18.03
N ASP A 222 7.12 23.83 17.29
CA ASP A 222 7.12 23.94 15.83
C ASP A 222 6.86 25.37 15.35
N ARG A 223 6.28 26.21 16.20
CA ARG A 223 6.05 27.63 15.94
C ARG A 223 7.31 28.51 16.11
N GLN A 224 8.40 27.96 16.66
CA GLN A 224 9.66 28.72 16.87
C GLN A 224 10.67 28.54 15.73
N LYS A 225 10.35 27.73 14.70
CA LYS A 225 11.23 27.46 13.56
C LYS A 225 10.75 28.06 12.24
N SER A 226 9.70 28.87 12.24
CA SER A 226 9.25 29.67 11.08
C SER A 226 9.77 31.09 11.14
#